data_48aedb7cba7a8e9bc4c9c77108e43eb9
#
_entry.id   48aedb7cba7a8e9bc4c9c77108e43eb9
#
_cell.length_a   1.000
_cell.length_b   1.000
_cell.length_c   1.000
_cell.angle_alpha   90.00
_cell.angle_beta   90.00
_cell.angle_gamma   90.00
#
_symmetry.space_group_name_H-M   'P 1'
#
loop_
_entity.id
_entity.type
_entity.pdbx_description
1 polymer ?
#
loop_
_entity_poly.entity_id
_entity_poly.type
_entity_poly.pdbx_seq_one_letter_code
_entity_poly.pdbx_strand_id
1 'polypeptide(L)'
;MKRRNKQLLAENEYVKELLAVLKENPSPSGRDFAEMVVHVGELENRLAEAVEELRTMRQELLQVQNRSLKAVLQRSCKALEQNISNMSRKLSELKKLIIGGCKEALAAFKKHGTAALDGLSRFFHIKPLLEGIKKAADASIRIDDNAVSKIQNFAAEYHQAGRHLKNMGRTLIGKEPVQEPKAPGRLSKVIAVPYKVNRACMTAAKRNIEKAIGSLDRLQESSERRPSVLKAMQENSEKVQPAAKKEAPVKAADRVEL
;
A
#
# COMPACT_ATOMS: atom_id res chain seq x y z
N MET A 1 -18.56 21.15 -6.50
CA MET A 1 -18.14 19.76 -6.79
C MET A 1 -18.79 18.84 -5.77
N LYS A 2 -19.68 17.93 -6.19
CA LYS A 2 -20.32 16.94 -5.32
C LYS A 2 -19.23 16.07 -4.69
N ARG A 3 -19.13 16.06 -3.34
CA ARG A 3 -18.37 15.06 -2.59
C ARG A 3 -18.98 13.69 -2.95
N ARG A 4 -18.37 12.95 -3.88
CA ARG A 4 -18.64 11.52 -3.98
C ARG A 4 -18.22 10.94 -2.65
N ASN A 5 -19.19 10.51 -1.87
CA ASN A 5 -19.00 9.73 -0.65
C ASN A 5 -18.13 8.52 -1.06
N LYS A 6 -16.82 8.59 -0.84
CA LYS A 6 -15.90 7.49 -1.11
C LYS A 6 -16.13 6.49 0.01
N GLN A 7 -17.08 5.58 -0.19
CA GLN A 7 -17.28 4.44 0.70
C GLN A 7 -15.92 3.74 0.92
N LEU A 8 -15.52 3.56 2.17
CA LEU A 8 -14.29 2.85 2.52
C LEU A 8 -14.38 1.40 1.99
N LEU A 9 -13.24 0.80 1.63
CA LEU A 9 -13.21 -0.57 1.11
C LEU A 9 -13.89 -1.55 2.08
N ALA A 10 -13.58 -1.42 3.37
CA ALA A 10 -14.14 -2.27 4.43
C ALA A 10 -15.66 -2.07 4.65
N GLU A 11 -16.25 -0.98 4.16
CA GLU A 11 -17.69 -0.70 4.27
C GLU A 11 -18.49 -1.27 3.10
N ASN A 12 -17.82 -1.71 2.04
CA ASN A 12 -18.49 -2.28 0.86
C ASN A 12 -19.19 -3.60 1.19
N GLU A 13 -20.44 -3.76 0.76
CA GLU A 13 -21.28 -4.93 1.08
C GLU A 13 -20.66 -6.25 0.63
N TYR A 14 -20.12 -6.32 -0.59
CA TYR A 14 -19.47 -7.54 -1.10
C TYR A 14 -18.21 -7.91 -0.33
N VAL A 15 -17.44 -6.91 0.09
CA VAL A 15 -16.25 -7.13 0.92
C VAL A 15 -16.64 -7.65 2.29
N LYS A 16 -17.65 -7.04 2.93
CA LYS A 16 -18.18 -7.48 4.23
C LYS A 16 -18.73 -8.91 4.17
N GLU A 17 -19.55 -9.19 3.16
CA GLU A 17 -20.16 -10.51 2.97
C GLU A 17 -19.08 -11.59 2.76
N LEU A 18 -18.08 -11.32 1.91
CA LEU A 18 -16.99 -12.28 1.70
C LEU A 18 -16.16 -12.49 2.97
N LEU A 19 -15.83 -11.43 3.70
CA LEU A 19 -15.10 -11.55 4.97
C LEU A 19 -15.89 -12.35 6.02
N ALA A 20 -17.22 -12.21 6.07
CA ALA A 20 -18.08 -13.01 6.93
C ALA A 20 -18.03 -14.50 6.55
N VAL A 21 -18.17 -14.82 5.25
CA VAL A 21 -18.05 -16.19 4.73
C VAL A 21 -16.70 -16.81 5.06
N LEU A 22 -15.61 -16.04 4.89
CA LEU A 22 -14.26 -16.52 5.20
C LEU A 22 -14.01 -16.71 6.71
N LYS A 23 -14.70 -15.95 7.55
CA LYS A 23 -14.66 -16.12 9.01
C LYS A 23 -15.40 -17.40 9.45
N GLU A 24 -16.52 -17.72 8.81
CA GLU A 24 -17.27 -18.97 9.04
C GLU A 24 -16.55 -20.21 8.49
N ASN A 25 -15.74 -20.02 7.43
CA ASN A 25 -14.98 -21.07 6.78
C ASN A 25 -13.47 -20.76 6.85
N PRO A 26 -12.82 -20.90 8.01
CA PRO A 26 -11.45 -20.47 8.21
C PRO A 26 -10.48 -21.25 7.34
N SER A 27 -9.65 -20.53 6.59
CA SER A 27 -8.57 -21.07 5.78
C SER A 27 -7.36 -20.13 5.82
N PRO A 28 -6.13 -20.61 5.58
CA PRO A 28 -4.95 -19.74 5.48
C PRO A 28 -5.15 -18.64 4.43
N SER A 29 -5.62 -19.01 3.24
CA SER A 29 -5.90 -18.07 2.15
C SER A 29 -6.97 -17.03 2.50
N GLY A 30 -8.01 -17.42 3.23
CA GLY A 30 -9.05 -16.50 3.72
C GLY A 30 -8.49 -15.48 4.72
N ARG A 31 -7.57 -15.90 5.58
CA ARG A 31 -6.91 -15.03 6.54
C ARG A 31 -6.00 -14.02 5.84
N ASP A 32 -5.15 -14.48 4.91
CA ASP A 32 -4.25 -13.60 4.14
C ASP A 32 -5.03 -12.58 3.32
N PHE A 33 -6.17 -12.99 2.72
CA PHE A 33 -7.07 -12.06 2.03
C PHE A 33 -7.66 -11.01 2.97
N ALA A 34 -8.12 -11.40 4.16
CA ALA A 34 -8.67 -10.48 5.14
C ALA A 34 -7.61 -9.47 5.62
N GLU A 35 -6.39 -9.91 5.89
CA GLU A 35 -5.26 -9.04 6.23
C GLU A 35 -4.95 -8.04 5.12
N MET A 36 -4.92 -8.48 3.86
CA MET A 36 -4.72 -7.62 2.71
C MET A 36 -5.80 -6.52 2.63
N VAL A 37 -7.07 -6.86 2.83
CA VAL A 37 -8.18 -5.88 2.83
C VAL A 37 -8.00 -4.85 3.94
N VAL A 38 -7.60 -5.27 5.15
CA VAL A 38 -7.31 -4.36 6.27
C VAL A 38 -6.21 -3.37 5.90
N HIS A 39 -5.10 -3.86 5.36
CA HIS A 39 -3.97 -3.00 4.99
C HIS A 39 -4.29 -2.02 3.85
N VAL A 40 -5.15 -2.41 2.90
CA VAL A 40 -5.66 -1.49 1.87
C VAL A 40 -6.58 -0.44 2.48
N GLY A 41 -7.41 -0.78 3.46
CA GLY A 41 -8.23 0.18 4.22
C GLY A 41 -7.39 1.21 5.01
N GLU A 42 -6.34 0.76 5.68
CA GLU A 42 -5.38 1.63 6.35
C GLU A 42 -4.67 2.57 5.37
N LEU A 43 -4.33 2.09 4.16
CA LEU A 43 -3.76 2.91 3.09
C LEU A 43 -4.73 4.03 2.66
N GLU A 44 -6.05 3.77 2.59
CA GLU A 44 -7.05 4.80 2.30
C GLU A 44 -6.99 5.95 3.31
N ASN A 45 -6.92 5.61 4.59
CA ASN A 45 -6.85 6.60 5.68
C ASN A 45 -5.57 7.45 5.57
N ARG A 46 -4.42 6.81 5.32
CA ARG A 46 -3.14 7.54 5.15
C ARG A 46 -3.14 8.47 3.94
N LEU A 47 -3.78 8.07 2.84
CA LEU A 47 -3.92 8.96 1.69
C LEU A 47 -4.86 10.15 1.99
N ALA A 48 -5.93 9.95 2.76
CA ALA A 48 -6.81 11.02 3.17
C ALA A 48 -6.07 12.04 4.05
N GLU A 49 -5.28 11.59 5.02
CA GLU A 49 -4.41 12.42 5.85
C GLU A 49 -3.45 13.24 4.98
N ALA A 50 -2.77 12.61 4.01
CA ALA A 50 -1.84 13.29 3.12
C ALA A 50 -2.50 14.38 2.25
N VAL A 51 -3.76 14.21 1.86
CA VAL A 51 -4.52 15.23 1.15
C VAL A 51 -4.77 16.46 2.04
N GLU A 52 -5.06 16.29 3.33
CA GLU A 52 -5.20 17.41 4.26
C GLU A 52 -3.87 18.11 4.51
N GLU A 53 -2.77 17.36 4.62
CA GLU A 53 -1.42 17.95 4.75
C GLU A 53 -1.03 18.80 3.53
N LEU A 54 -1.40 18.39 2.32
CA LEU A 54 -1.21 19.24 1.13
C LEU A 54 -1.96 20.56 1.22
N ARG A 55 -3.14 20.55 1.84
CA ARG A 55 -3.92 21.78 2.06
C ARG A 55 -3.21 22.70 3.04
N THR A 56 -2.69 22.15 4.13
CA THR A 56 -1.89 22.89 5.12
C THR A 56 -0.60 23.44 4.48
N MET A 57 0.13 22.65 3.69
CA MET A 57 1.32 23.12 2.95
C MET A 57 1.01 24.33 2.08
N ARG A 58 -0.12 24.33 1.36
CA ARG A 58 -0.54 25.46 0.52
C ARG A 58 -0.82 26.71 1.35
N GLN A 59 -1.45 26.57 2.51
CA GLN A 59 -1.71 27.71 3.41
C GLN A 59 -0.41 28.28 3.96
N GLU A 60 0.50 27.44 4.44
CA GLU A 60 1.80 27.87 4.94
C GLU A 60 2.67 28.55 3.87
N LEU A 61 2.58 28.08 2.61
CA LEU A 61 3.28 28.72 1.48
C LEU A 61 2.84 30.19 1.25
N LEU A 62 1.65 30.58 1.64
CA LEU A 62 1.20 31.96 1.53
C LEU A 62 1.99 32.87 2.49
N GLN A 63 2.45 32.36 3.62
CA GLN A 63 3.20 33.09 4.65
C GLN A 63 4.71 33.23 4.32
N VAL A 64 5.21 32.49 3.30
CA VAL A 64 6.62 32.54 2.92
C VAL A 64 6.91 33.80 2.12
N GLN A 65 7.67 34.75 2.72
CA GLN A 65 8.03 36.01 2.09
C GLN A 65 9.22 35.88 1.13
N ASN A 66 10.18 34.96 1.41
CA ASN A 66 11.34 34.76 0.54
C ASN A 66 10.93 34.10 -0.77
N ARG A 67 11.11 34.83 -1.88
CA ARG A 67 10.68 34.40 -3.22
C ARG A 67 11.38 33.12 -3.70
N SER A 68 12.69 32.97 -3.42
CA SER A 68 13.46 31.80 -3.85
C SER A 68 13.01 30.54 -3.12
N LEU A 69 12.92 30.60 -1.77
CA LEU A 69 12.40 29.49 -0.97
C LEU A 69 10.94 29.15 -1.35
N LYS A 70 10.09 30.17 -1.49
CA LYS A 70 8.69 29.98 -1.91
C LYS A 70 8.58 29.22 -3.23
N ALA A 71 9.37 29.60 -4.23
CA ALA A 71 9.35 28.94 -5.54
C ALA A 71 9.81 27.45 -5.46
N VAL A 72 10.78 27.14 -4.63
CA VAL A 72 11.23 25.76 -4.39
C VAL A 72 10.11 24.94 -3.73
N LEU A 73 9.53 25.46 -2.65
CA LEU A 73 8.45 24.76 -1.92
C LEU A 73 7.17 24.63 -2.72
N GLN A 74 6.83 25.59 -3.58
CA GLN A 74 5.71 25.49 -4.52
C GLN A 74 5.90 24.33 -5.51
N ARG A 75 7.12 24.13 -6.04
CA ARG A 75 7.43 22.98 -6.90
C ARG A 75 7.30 21.67 -6.15
N SER A 76 7.83 21.60 -4.91
CA SER A 76 7.69 20.41 -4.06
C SER A 76 6.22 20.10 -3.78
N CYS A 77 5.42 21.09 -3.38
CA CYS A 77 4.00 20.92 -3.12
C CYS A 77 3.24 20.42 -4.36
N LYS A 78 3.53 20.99 -5.55
CA LYS A 78 2.94 20.54 -6.82
C LYS A 78 3.31 19.10 -7.16
N ALA A 79 4.57 18.71 -6.95
CA ALA A 79 5.03 17.34 -7.18
C ALA A 79 4.39 16.33 -6.22
N LEU A 80 4.25 16.68 -4.93
CA LEU A 80 3.52 15.88 -3.94
C LEU A 80 2.06 15.72 -4.33
N GLU A 81 1.40 16.79 -4.77
CA GLU A 81 0.03 16.76 -5.23
C GLU A 81 -0.18 15.80 -6.42
N GLN A 82 0.73 15.82 -7.39
CA GLN A 82 0.69 14.89 -8.53
C GLN A 82 0.88 13.45 -8.07
N ASN A 83 1.81 13.17 -7.17
CA ASN A 83 2.04 11.84 -6.63
C ASN A 83 0.83 11.33 -5.83
N ILE A 84 0.28 12.13 -4.92
CA ILE A 84 -0.88 11.76 -4.10
C ILE A 84 -2.12 11.55 -5.00
N SER A 85 -2.31 12.39 -6.02
CA SER A 85 -3.38 12.20 -7.01
C SER A 85 -3.22 10.88 -7.78
N ASN A 86 -2.01 10.55 -8.21
CA ASN A 86 -1.71 9.29 -8.89
C ASN A 86 -1.94 8.08 -7.97
N MET A 87 -1.51 8.16 -6.71
CA MET A 87 -1.78 7.12 -5.69
C MET A 87 -3.28 6.93 -5.48
N SER A 88 -4.03 8.03 -5.35
CA SER A 88 -5.50 8.00 -5.15
C SER A 88 -6.21 7.36 -6.35
N ARG A 89 -5.75 7.61 -7.57
CA ARG A 89 -6.29 6.99 -8.78
C ARG A 89 -6.03 5.48 -8.77
N LYS A 90 -4.78 5.06 -8.56
CA LYS A 90 -4.41 3.64 -8.48
C LYS A 90 -5.14 2.92 -7.35
N LEU A 91 -5.29 3.55 -6.19
CA LEU A 91 -6.07 3.00 -5.08
C LEU A 91 -7.55 2.83 -5.45
N SER A 92 -8.12 3.78 -6.20
CA SER A 92 -9.50 3.65 -6.69
C SER A 92 -9.66 2.49 -7.69
N GLU A 93 -8.66 2.26 -8.55
CA GLU A 93 -8.62 1.09 -9.46
C GLU A 93 -8.48 -0.22 -8.66
N LEU A 94 -7.55 -0.26 -7.70
CA LEU A 94 -7.36 -1.39 -6.80
C LEU A 94 -8.65 -1.77 -6.07
N LYS A 95 -9.36 -0.79 -5.50
CA LYS A 95 -10.65 -1.03 -4.82
C LYS A 95 -11.69 -1.63 -5.75
N LYS A 96 -11.81 -1.13 -6.98
CA LYS A 96 -12.75 -1.68 -7.97
C LYS A 96 -12.45 -3.15 -8.27
N LEU A 97 -11.16 -3.50 -8.40
CA LEU A 97 -10.75 -4.88 -8.66
C LEU A 97 -11.02 -5.78 -7.46
N ILE A 98 -10.74 -5.33 -6.23
CA ILE A 98 -11.06 -6.09 -5.02
C ILE A 98 -12.57 -6.31 -4.91
N ILE A 99 -13.39 -5.27 -5.06
CA ILE A 99 -14.85 -5.37 -4.99
C ILE A 99 -15.40 -6.31 -6.07
N GLY A 100 -14.89 -6.20 -7.30
CA GLY A 100 -15.26 -7.10 -8.40
C GLY A 100 -14.93 -8.56 -8.09
N GLY A 101 -13.72 -8.81 -7.63
CA GLY A 101 -13.26 -10.14 -7.21
C GLY A 101 -14.09 -10.71 -6.03
N CYS A 102 -14.46 -9.86 -5.05
CA CYS A 102 -15.34 -10.29 -3.95
C CYS A 102 -16.72 -10.72 -4.47
N LYS A 103 -17.33 -9.93 -5.37
CA LYS A 103 -18.61 -10.26 -5.99
C LYS A 103 -18.57 -11.60 -6.72
N GLU A 104 -17.52 -11.84 -7.51
CA GLU A 104 -17.33 -13.10 -8.22
C GLU A 104 -17.05 -14.27 -7.28
N ALA A 105 -16.25 -14.07 -6.22
CA ALA A 105 -15.99 -15.09 -5.21
C ALA A 105 -17.28 -15.52 -4.49
N LEU A 106 -18.13 -14.56 -4.11
CA LEU A 106 -19.41 -14.82 -3.49
C LEU A 106 -20.38 -15.55 -4.42
N ALA A 107 -20.44 -15.17 -5.70
CA ALA A 107 -21.26 -15.87 -6.68
C ALA A 107 -20.80 -17.33 -6.88
N ALA A 108 -19.48 -17.55 -6.94
CA ALA A 108 -18.91 -18.89 -7.00
C ALA A 108 -19.18 -19.70 -5.72
N PHE A 109 -19.08 -19.07 -4.54
CA PHE A 109 -19.41 -19.72 -3.26
C PHE A 109 -20.88 -20.15 -3.19
N LYS A 110 -21.82 -19.28 -3.59
CA LYS A 110 -23.25 -19.62 -3.65
C LYS A 110 -23.55 -20.80 -4.57
N LYS A 111 -22.73 -21.00 -5.61
CA LYS A 111 -22.92 -22.09 -6.59
C LYS A 111 -22.19 -23.38 -6.22
N HIS A 112 -21.01 -23.30 -5.65
CA HIS A 112 -20.08 -24.43 -5.46
C HIS A 112 -19.69 -24.67 -3.99
N GLY A 113 -20.23 -23.89 -3.05
CA GLY A 113 -19.90 -23.99 -1.63
C GLY A 113 -18.44 -23.62 -1.32
N THR A 114 -17.89 -24.23 -0.27
CA THR A 114 -16.55 -23.96 0.25
C THR A 114 -15.42 -24.24 -0.75
N ALA A 115 -15.59 -25.16 -1.70
CA ALA A 115 -14.62 -25.44 -2.75
C ALA A 115 -14.32 -24.23 -3.63
N ALA A 116 -15.25 -23.28 -3.74
CA ALA A 116 -15.06 -22.04 -4.50
C ALA A 116 -14.15 -21.01 -3.79
N LEU A 117 -13.92 -21.15 -2.48
CA LEU A 117 -13.06 -20.25 -1.71
C LEU A 117 -11.57 -20.44 -2.07
N ASP A 118 -11.21 -21.53 -2.74
CA ASP A 118 -9.87 -21.73 -3.31
C ASP A 118 -9.58 -20.76 -4.47
N GLY A 119 -10.62 -20.13 -5.04
CA GLY A 119 -10.52 -19.15 -6.12
C GLY A 119 -10.01 -17.76 -5.71
N LEU A 120 -9.43 -17.57 -4.52
CA LEU A 120 -8.84 -16.29 -4.08
C LEU A 120 -7.57 -15.92 -4.88
N SER A 121 -7.02 -16.83 -5.66
CA SER A 121 -5.91 -16.57 -6.61
C SER A 121 -6.22 -15.46 -7.62
N ARG A 122 -7.50 -15.19 -7.88
CA ARG A 122 -7.94 -14.06 -8.74
C ARG A 122 -7.47 -12.68 -8.27
N PHE A 123 -7.05 -12.55 -7.00
CA PHE A 123 -6.57 -11.28 -6.47
C PHE A 123 -5.07 -11.03 -6.75
N PHE A 124 -4.31 -11.97 -7.31
CA PHE A 124 -2.87 -11.78 -7.55
C PHE A 124 -2.57 -10.66 -8.55
N HIS A 125 -3.47 -10.43 -9.50
CA HIS A 125 -3.32 -9.36 -10.52
C HIS A 125 -3.34 -7.94 -9.96
N ILE A 126 -3.69 -7.73 -8.67
CA ILE A 126 -3.66 -6.41 -8.04
C ILE A 126 -2.26 -6.00 -7.53
N LYS A 127 -1.32 -6.94 -7.42
CA LYS A 127 0.05 -6.67 -6.93
C LYS A 127 0.76 -5.54 -7.70
N PRO A 128 0.75 -5.46 -9.04
CA PRO A 128 1.39 -4.36 -9.77
C PRO A 128 0.83 -2.98 -9.42
N LEU A 129 -0.47 -2.88 -9.07
CA LEU A 129 -1.06 -1.62 -8.62
C LEU A 129 -0.51 -1.21 -7.25
N LEU A 130 -0.40 -2.15 -6.31
CA LEU A 130 0.20 -1.91 -5.00
C LEU A 130 1.66 -1.47 -5.14
N GLU A 131 2.45 -2.14 -5.96
CA GLU A 131 3.84 -1.75 -6.25
C GLU A 131 3.93 -0.35 -6.87
N GLY A 132 3.01 -0.02 -7.77
CA GLY A 132 2.92 1.31 -8.37
C GLY A 132 2.55 2.40 -7.35
N ILE A 133 1.73 2.10 -6.34
CA ILE A 133 1.42 3.01 -5.24
C ILE A 133 2.65 3.14 -4.32
N LYS A 134 3.35 2.04 -4.01
CA LYS A 134 4.59 2.04 -3.23
C LYS A 134 5.65 2.96 -3.83
N LYS A 135 5.90 2.86 -5.15
CA LYS A 135 6.85 3.73 -5.86
C LYS A 135 6.48 5.21 -5.74
N ALA A 136 5.20 5.55 -5.80
CA ALA A 136 4.74 6.93 -5.64
C ALA A 136 4.88 7.42 -4.19
N ALA A 137 4.68 6.55 -3.18
CA ALA A 137 4.94 6.86 -1.79
C ALA A 137 6.44 7.14 -1.55
N ASP A 138 7.34 6.30 -2.08
CA ASP A 138 8.79 6.49 -2.00
C ASP A 138 9.23 7.81 -2.66
N ALA A 139 8.63 8.17 -3.79
CA ALA A 139 8.89 9.45 -4.44
C ALA A 139 8.42 10.64 -3.59
N SER A 140 7.26 10.52 -2.94
CA SER A 140 6.74 11.57 -2.04
C SER A 140 7.65 11.75 -0.82
N ILE A 141 8.10 10.67 -0.18
CA ILE A 141 9.05 10.72 0.94
C ILE A 141 10.32 11.49 0.55
N ARG A 142 10.90 11.22 -0.63
CA ARG A 142 12.08 11.93 -1.13
C ARG A 142 11.83 13.42 -1.37
N ILE A 143 10.64 13.78 -1.86
CA ILE A 143 10.27 15.19 -2.05
C ILE A 143 10.16 15.89 -0.71
N ASP A 144 9.54 15.26 0.30
CA ASP A 144 9.44 15.80 1.65
C ASP A 144 10.80 16.01 2.31
N ASP A 145 11.70 15.01 2.22
CA ASP A 145 13.06 15.09 2.77
C ASP A 145 13.85 16.23 2.12
N ASN A 146 13.74 16.38 0.80
CA ASN A 146 14.38 17.48 0.08
C ASN A 146 13.80 18.85 0.47
N ALA A 147 12.47 18.96 0.64
CA ALA A 147 11.82 20.20 1.06
C ALA A 147 12.26 20.59 2.47
N VAL A 148 12.26 19.65 3.41
CA VAL A 148 12.72 19.89 4.80
C VAL A 148 14.19 20.33 4.83
N SER A 149 15.06 19.65 4.07
CA SER A 149 16.47 20.02 3.96
C SER A 149 16.65 21.45 3.42
N LYS A 150 15.92 21.82 2.37
CA LYS A 150 15.96 23.19 1.80
C LYS A 150 15.50 24.25 2.79
N ILE A 151 14.45 23.96 3.57
CA ILE A 151 13.97 24.87 4.63
C ILE A 151 15.04 25.04 5.73
N GLN A 152 15.69 23.95 6.14
CA GLN A 152 16.73 23.97 7.16
C GLN A 152 17.98 24.74 6.70
N ASN A 153 18.45 24.48 5.48
CA ASN A 153 19.62 25.18 4.90
C ASN A 153 19.33 26.67 4.75
N PHE A 154 18.15 27.04 4.25
CA PHE A 154 17.75 28.44 4.17
C PHE A 154 17.74 29.12 5.54
N ALA A 155 17.21 28.44 6.57
CA ALA A 155 17.23 28.98 7.93
C ALA A 155 18.64 29.17 8.47
N ALA A 156 19.55 28.24 8.22
CA ALA A 156 20.97 28.33 8.61
C ALA A 156 21.68 29.50 7.92
N GLU A 157 21.51 29.64 6.62
CA GLU A 157 22.09 30.75 5.83
C GLU A 157 21.54 32.11 6.29
N TYR A 158 20.23 32.22 6.54
CA TYR A 158 19.62 33.44 7.04
C TYR A 158 20.18 33.86 8.42
N HIS A 159 20.34 32.88 9.32
CA HIS A 159 20.95 33.15 10.65
C HIS A 159 22.43 33.51 10.54
N GLN A 160 23.16 32.90 9.63
CA GLN A 160 24.54 33.22 9.38
C GLN A 160 24.71 34.66 8.84
N ALA A 161 23.92 35.04 7.83
CA ALA A 161 23.88 36.40 7.31
C ALA A 161 23.53 37.43 8.40
N GLY A 162 22.55 37.16 9.23
CA GLY A 162 22.19 38.02 10.36
C GLY A 162 23.29 38.15 11.40
N ARG A 163 24.08 37.08 11.65
CA ARG A 163 25.30 37.17 12.51
C ARG A 163 26.39 38.06 11.90
N HIS A 164 26.67 37.86 10.61
CA HIS A 164 27.68 38.68 9.93
C HIS A 164 27.32 40.15 10.00
N LEU A 165 26.09 40.56 9.73
CA LEU A 165 25.64 41.95 9.86
C LEU A 165 25.77 42.46 11.31
N LYS A 166 25.34 41.65 12.30
CA LYS A 166 25.46 42.00 13.70
C LYS A 166 26.94 42.16 14.14
N ASN A 167 27.78 41.21 13.72
CA ASN A 167 29.20 41.24 14.04
C ASN A 167 29.91 42.44 13.38
N MET A 168 29.55 42.77 12.14
CA MET A 168 30.07 43.98 11.46
C MET A 168 29.69 45.23 12.24
N GLY A 169 28.44 45.38 12.71
CA GLY A 169 28.05 46.50 13.57
C GLY A 169 28.77 46.49 14.92
N ARG A 170 29.03 45.31 15.53
CA ARG A 170 29.78 45.20 16.79
C ARG A 170 31.26 45.61 16.63
N THR A 171 31.89 45.15 15.56
CA THR A 171 33.31 45.49 15.25
C THR A 171 33.47 47.00 15.03
N LEU A 172 32.49 47.65 14.38
CA LEU A 172 32.50 49.12 14.18
C LEU A 172 32.46 49.92 15.50
N ILE A 173 31.92 49.34 16.58
CA ILE A 173 31.87 49.93 17.90
C ILE A 173 32.83 49.31 18.92
N GLY A 174 33.86 48.58 18.43
CA GLY A 174 34.92 47.99 19.25
C GLY A 174 34.49 46.81 20.14
N LYS A 175 33.38 46.12 19.84
CA LYS A 175 32.90 44.96 20.60
C LYS A 175 33.29 43.65 19.91
N GLU A 176 33.59 42.60 20.69
CA GLU A 176 33.91 41.29 20.17
C GLU A 176 32.75 40.62 19.38
N PRO A 177 33.08 39.86 18.29
CA PRO A 177 32.09 39.14 17.52
C PRO A 177 31.38 38.05 18.33
N VAL A 178 30.06 37.82 18.09
CA VAL A 178 29.29 36.73 18.68
C VAL A 178 29.48 35.45 17.85
N GLN A 179 29.95 34.38 18.47
CA GLN A 179 30.23 33.10 17.81
C GLN A 179 29.12 32.07 17.91
N GLU A 180 28.17 32.22 18.84
CA GLU A 180 27.14 31.19 19.06
C GLU A 180 26.12 31.05 17.92
N PRO A 181 25.91 29.82 17.39
CA PRO A 181 24.87 29.55 16.41
C PRO A 181 23.48 29.64 17.07
N LYS A 182 22.58 30.48 16.56
CA LYS A 182 21.16 30.48 16.98
C LYS A 182 20.46 29.29 16.40
N ALA A 183 19.59 28.64 17.24
CA ALA A 183 18.68 27.61 16.80
C ALA A 183 17.77 28.10 15.64
N PRO A 184 17.30 27.17 14.75
CA PRO A 184 16.41 27.50 13.64
C PRO A 184 15.21 28.32 14.12
N GLY A 185 14.89 29.40 13.42
CA GLY A 185 13.83 30.30 13.78
C GLY A 185 12.44 29.61 13.78
N ARG A 186 11.47 30.19 14.52
CA ARG A 186 10.10 29.66 14.61
C ARG A 186 9.46 29.46 13.23
N LEU A 187 9.68 30.37 12.29
CA LEU A 187 9.10 30.32 10.95
C LEU A 187 9.55 29.07 10.16
N SER A 188 10.84 28.73 10.19
CA SER A 188 11.34 27.53 9.49
C SER A 188 10.81 26.23 10.09
N LYS A 189 10.56 26.22 11.41
CA LYS A 189 9.92 25.06 12.08
C LYS A 189 8.48 24.90 11.61
N VAL A 190 7.68 25.97 11.57
CA VAL A 190 6.26 25.95 11.16
C VAL A 190 6.15 25.48 9.70
N ILE A 191 6.93 26.04 8.78
CA ILE A 191 6.87 25.68 7.36
C ILE A 191 7.30 24.22 7.12
N ALA A 192 8.21 23.66 7.93
CA ALA A 192 8.68 22.30 7.79
C ALA A 192 7.70 21.24 8.34
N VAL A 193 6.80 21.61 9.26
CA VAL A 193 5.88 20.65 9.91
C VAL A 193 5.02 19.90 8.92
N PRO A 194 4.29 20.50 7.96
CA PRO A 194 3.44 19.78 7.03
C PRO A 194 4.21 18.76 6.17
N TYR A 195 5.44 19.08 5.75
CA TYR A 195 6.29 18.15 5.00
C TYR A 195 6.73 16.96 5.86
N LYS A 196 7.04 17.18 7.14
CA LYS A 196 7.37 16.09 8.08
C LYS A 196 6.17 15.19 8.36
N VAL A 197 4.99 15.77 8.51
CA VAL A 197 3.74 15.01 8.72
C VAL A 197 3.39 14.21 7.47
N ASN A 198 3.45 14.83 6.27
CA ASN A 198 3.21 14.10 5.02
C ASN A 198 4.22 12.96 4.83
N ARG A 199 5.49 13.18 5.15
CA ARG A 199 6.52 12.13 5.14
C ARG A 199 6.14 10.96 6.07
N ALA A 200 5.65 11.25 7.28
CA ALA A 200 5.19 10.22 8.21
C ALA A 200 3.99 9.46 7.65
N CYS A 201 3.00 10.16 7.07
CA CYS A 201 1.86 9.55 6.38
C CYS A 201 2.29 8.64 5.23
N MET A 202 3.22 9.10 4.37
CA MET A 202 3.72 8.31 3.24
C MET A 202 4.54 7.11 3.70
N THR A 203 5.30 7.24 4.78
CA THR A 203 6.04 6.12 5.38
C THR A 203 5.08 5.06 5.94
N ALA A 204 4.02 5.48 6.62
CA ALA A 204 2.98 4.57 7.10
C ALA A 204 2.21 3.91 5.94
N ALA A 205 1.85 4.69 4.90
CA ALA A 205 1.23 4.17 3.68
C ALA A 205 2.11 3.10 3.01
N LYS A 206 3.42 3.35 2.87
CA LYS A 206 4.39 2.39 2.33
C LYS A 206 4.39 1.08 3.13
N ARG A 207 4.43 1.15 4.46
CA ARG A 207 4.39 -0.05 5.33
C ARG A 207 3.11 -0.86 5.12
N ASN A 208 1.96 -0.19 5.01
CA ASN A 208 0.68 -0.86 4.77
C ASN A 208 0.65 -1.53 3.40
N ILE A 209 1.22 -0.89 2.37
CA ILE A 209 1.36 -1.49 1.04
C ILE A 209 2.27 -2.72 1.08
N GLU A 210 3.40 -2.66 1.78
CA GLU A 210 4.34 -3.78 1.92
C GLU A 210 3.68 -4.96 2.64
N LYS A 211 2.89 -4.69 3.68
CA LYS A 211 2.09 -5.73 4.36
C LYS A 211 1.03 -6.33 3.44
N ALA A 212 0.29 -5.50 2.67
CA ALA A 212 -0.69 -5.97 1.71
C ALA A 212 -0.05 -6.85 0.61
N ILE A 213 1.12 -6.48 0.10
CA ILE A 213 1.89 -7.29 -0.86
C ILE A 213 2.31 -8.61 -0.20
N GLY A 214 2.83 -8.58 1.03
CA GLY A 214 3.20 -9.78 1.77
C GLY A 214 2.03 -10.74 2.01
N SER A 215 0.82 -10.22 2.29
CA SER A 215 -0.39 -11.04 2.39
C SER A 215 -0.78 -11.65 1.06
N LEU A 216 -0.62 -10.93 -0.07
CA LEU A 216 -0.83 -11.48 -1.42
C LEU A 216 0.19 -12.56 -1.78
N ASP A 217 1.45 -12.39 -1.41
CA ASP A 217 2.50 -13.38 -1.67
C ASP A 217 2.23 -14.67 -0.91
N ARG A 218 1.83 -14.59 0.38
CA ARG A 218 1.39 -15.76 1.15
C ARG A 218 0.14 -16.43 0.57
N LEU A 219 -0.81 -15.62 0.10
CA LEU A 219 -2.00 -16.10 -0.58
C LEU A 219 -1.64 -16.88 -1.85
N GLN A 220 -0.66 -16.41 -2.62
CA GLN A 220 -0.14 -17.09 -3.81
C GLN A 220 0.53 -18.41 -3.44
N GLU A 221 1.46 -18.40 -2.48
CA GLU A 221 2.14 -19.59 -2.01
C GLU A 221 1.16 -20.66 -1.50
N SER A 222 0.13 -20.25 -0.75
CA SER A 222 -0.87 -21.18 -0.22
C SER A 222 -1.74 -21.78 -1.33
N SER A 223 -1.97 -21.06 -2.45
CA SER A 223 -2.68 -21.60 -3.61
C SER A 223 -1.83 -22.56 -4.44
N GLU A 224 -0.51 -22.31 -4.55
CA GLU A 224 0.42 -23.17 -5.29
C GLU A 224 0.74 -24.46 -4.55
N ARG A 225 0.78 -24.45 -3.22
CA ARG A 225 1.04 -25.63 -2.37
C ARG A 225 -0.14 -26.60 -2.31
N ARG A 226 -1.34 -26.21 -2.71
CA ARG A 226 -2.50 -27.11 -2.80
C ARG A 226 -2.43 -27.86 -4.13
N PRO A 227 -2.16 -29.18 -4.14
CA PRO A 227 -2.28 -29.94 -5.37
C PRO A 227 -3.70 -29.77 -5.89
N SER A 228 -3.85 -29.41 -7.16
CA SER A 228 -5.16 -29.36 -7.80
C SER A 228 -5.85 -30.68 -7.50
N VAL A 229 -7.07 -30.65 -6.93
CA VAL A 229 -7.86 -31.85 -6.64
C VAL A 229 -7.99 -32.71 -7.91
N LEU A 230 -8.08 -32.06 -9.09
CA LEU A 230 -8.01 -32.70 -10.39
C LEU A 230 -6.70 -33.45 -10.62
N LYS A 231 -5.56 -32.87 -10.25
CA LYS A 231 -4.24 -33.51 -10.38
C LYS A 231 -4.07 -34.67 -9.43
N ALA A 232 -4.52 -34.52 -8.17
CA ALA A 232 -4.56 -35.61 -7.21
C ALA A 232 -5.55 -36.72 -7.60
N MET A 233 -6.69 -36.39 -8.19
CA MET A 233 -7.62 -37.38 -8.77
C MET A 233 -7.02 -38.07 -10.00
N GLN A 234 -6.36 -37.37 -10.88
CA GLN A 234 -5.67 -37.97 -12.03
C GLN A 234 -4.53 -38.92 -11.59
N GLU A 235 -3.67 -38.48 -10.65
CA GLU A 235 -2.59 -39.31 -10.10
C GLU A 235 -3.14 -40.54 -9.35
N ASN A 236 -4.25 -40.39 -8.64
CA ASN A 236 -4.91 -41.53 -8.00
C ASN A 236 -5.63 -42.44 -9.00
N SER A 237 -6.23 -41.92 -10.08
CA SER A 237 -6.82 -42.74 -11.13
C SER A 237 -5.77 -43.51 -11.94
N GLU A 238 -4.61 -42.91 -12.17
CA GLU A 238 -3.47 -43.60 -12.82
C GLU A 238 -2.86 -44.69 -11.92
N LYS A 239 -2.85 -44.50 -10.58
CA LYS A 239 -2.40 -45.51 -9.63
C LYS A 239 -3.38 -46.68 -9.47
N VAL A 240 -4.66 -46.47 -9.71
CA VAL A 240 -5.72 -47.50 -9.59
C VAL A 240 -5.85 -48.33 -10.87
N GLN A 241 -5.53 -47.78 -12.04
CA GLN A 241 -5.59 -48.54 -13.33
C GLN A 241 -4.68 -49.74 -13.46
N PRO A 242 -3.49 -49.90 -12.82
CA PRO A 242 -2.70 -51.10 -12.94
C PRO A 242 -3.22 -52.31 -12.19
N ALA A 243 -4.16 -52.17 -11.23
CA ALA A 243 -4.65 -53.24 -10.39
C ALA A 243 -5.79 -54.08 -11.03
N ALA A 244 -6.48 -53.50 -12.04
CA ALA A 244 -7.64 -54.16 -12.67
C ALA A 244 -7.31 -55.11 -13.85
N LYS A 245 -6.05 -55.32 -14.20
CA LYS A 245 -5.63 -56.21 -15.33
C LYS A 245 -4.92 -57.49 -14.92
N LYS A 246 -5.24 -58.03 -13.76
CA LYS A 246 -4.85 -59.43 -13.42
C LYS A 246 -6.09 -60.25 -13.15
N GLU A 247 -6.88 -60.50 -14.18
CA GLU A 247 -7.81 -61.66 -14.18
C GLU A 247 -7.01 -62.92 -14.41
N ALA A 248 -7.15 -63.87 -13.49
CA ALA A 248 -6.57 -65.17 -13.53
C ALA A 248 -7.17 -66.02 -14.66
N PRO A 249 -6.43 -66.94 -15.31
CA PRO A 249 -6.97 -67.81 -16.36
C PRO A 249 -7.92 -68.83 -15.73
N VAL A 250 -9.11 -68.93 -16.29
CA VAL A 250 -10.11 -69.95 -16.00
C VAL A 250 -9.55 -71.31 -16.44
N LYS A 251 -9.35 -72.24 -15.49
CA LYS A 251 -9.05 -73.65 -15.78
C LYS A 251 -10.25 -74.30 -16.40
N ALA A 252 -10.11 -74.80 -17.63
CA ALA A 252 -11.08 -75.68 -18.24
C ALA A 252 -11.19 -77.02 -17.44
N ALA A 253 -12.37 -77.38 -17.06
CA ALA A 253 -12.65 -78.64 -16.44
C ALA A 253 -12.77 -79.76 -17.53
N ASP A 254 -11.98 -80.82 -17.35
CA ASP A 254 -11.99 -82.06 -18.15
C ASP A 254 -13.39 -82.71 -18.07
N ARG A 255 -13.93 -83.01 -19.22
CA ARG A 255 -14.95 -84.00 -19.43
C ARG A 255 -14.41 -85.38 -19.31
N VAL A 256 -14.81 -86.18 -18.35
CA VAL A 256 -14.71 -87.60 -18.35
C VAL A 256 -15.99 -88.23 -18.86
N GLU A 257 -15.92 -88.94 -19.95
CA GLU A 257 -16.93 -89.86 -20.40
C GLU A 257 -16.93 -91.11 -19.51
N LEU A 258 -18.10 -91.57 -19.10
CA LEU A 258 -18.60 -92.92 -19.24
C LEU A 258 -20.09 -93.01 -18.83
#